data_df2239e3f6b8ef525d5da7456b2e8a82
#
_entry.id   df2239e3f6b8ef525d5da7456b2e8a82
#
_cell.length_a   1.000
_cell.length_b   1.000
_cell.length_c   1.000
_cell.angle_alpha   90.00
_cell.angle_beta   90.00
_cell.angle_gamma   90.00
#
_symmetry.space_group_name_H-M   'P 1'
#
loop_
_entity.id
_entity.type
_entity.pdbx_description
1 polymer ?
#
loop_
_entity_poly.entity_id
_entity_poly.type
_entity_poly.pdbx_seq_one_letter_code
_entity_poly.pdbx_strand_id
1 'polypeptide(L)'
;MNTYFNCHSHTMYSNIRLLDCINRPKDLIKTAKELGLCGIAITDHECLSSHMEVNKFAKSLQETDPNFTIALGNEIYLTDDRESNQKYYHFILIAKDGIGHKALRELSSIAWNNSYVDRRMERVPTLKSELKEIVNKYKGHLIATTACIGGELGTLILQLHECELVNDMTNASVYYQ
;
A
#
# COMPACT_ATOMS: atom_id res chain seq x y z
N MET A 1 27.51 -6.20 0.32
CA MET A 1 26.50 -5.12 0.18
C MET A 1 25.22 -5.61 0.80
N ASN A 2 24.53 -4.78 1.58
CA ASN A 2 23.20 -5.12 2.08
C ASN A 2 22.23 -5.09 0.89
N THR A 3 21.46 -6.16 0.71
CA THR A 3 20.47 -6.30 -0.39
C THR A 3 19.04 -6.07 0.09
N TYR A 4 18.85 -5.68 1.36
CA TYR A 4 17.52 -5.48 1.92
C TYR A 4 16.91 -4.18 1.42
N PHE A 5 15.74 -4.31 0.81
CA PHE A 5 14.89 -3.21 0.38
C PHE A 5 13.62 -3.20 1.25
N ASN A 6 13.32 -2.08 1.89
CA ASN A 6 12.09 -1.94 2.66
C ASN A 6 10.92 -1.59 1.74
N CYS A 7 10.03 -2.54 1.52
CA CYS A 7 8.89 -2.41 0.59
C CYS A 7 7.68 -1.69 1.18
N HIS A 8 7.68 -1.34 2.48
CA HIS A 8 6.51 -0.77 3.15
C HIS A 8 6.91 0.19 4.26
N SER A 9 6.60 1.46 4.10
CA SER A 9 6.92 2.50 5.07
C SER A 9 5.91 3.63 5.02
N HIS A 10 5.59 4.16 6.21
CA HIS A 10 4.68 5.29 6.38
C HIS A 10 5.42 6.56 6.79
N THR A 11 4.92 7.68 6.29
CA THR A 11 5.33 9.01 6.69
C THR A 11 4.21 9.74 7.44
N MET A 12 4.52 10.91 7.97
CA MET A 12 3.50 11.77 8.62
C MET A 12 2.30 12.11 7.71
N TYR A 13 2.42 11.88 6.41
CA TYR A 13 1.31 12.07 5.47
C TYR A 13 0.24 10.99 5.57
N SER A 14 0.55 9.82 6.17
CA SER A 14 -0.44 8.80 6.53
C SER A 14 -1.44 9.29 7.58
N ASN A 15 -1.11 10.34 8.33
CA ASN A 15 -1.93 10.89 9.41
C ASN A 15 -3.17 11.68 8.94
N ILE A 16 -3.46 11.70 7.67
CA ILE A 16 -4.73 12.27 7.15
C ILE A 16 -5.93 11.60 7.81
N ARG A 17 -5.80 10.32 8.13
CA ARG A 17 -6.88 9.49 8.67
C ARG A 17 -6.66 9.04 10.11
N LEU A 18 -5.47 8.59 10.43
CA LEU A 18 -5.07 8.09 11.74
C LEU A 18 -3.74 8.71 12.15
N LEU A 19 -3.62 9.11 13.41
CA LEU A 19 -2.35 9.59 13.97
C LEU A 19 -1.49 8.36 14.34
N ASP A 20 -0.78 7.81 13.40
CA ASP A 20 0.04 6.60 13.57
C ASP A 20 1.53 6.79 13.29
N CYS A 21 1.91 7.91 12.66
CA CYS A 21 3.28 8.10 12.21
C CYS A 21 3.78 9.54 12.37
N ILE A 22 5.02 9.70 12.84
CA ILE A 22 5.70 11.00 12.98
C ILE A 22 6.87 11.17 12.01
N ASN A 23 7.17 10.17 11.19
CA ASN A 23 8.33 10.19 10.31
C ASN A 23 8.16 11.22 9.20
N ARG A 24 9.11 12.15 9.08
CA ARG A 24 9.19 13.00 7.90
C ARG A 24 9.79 12.20 6.74
N PRO A 25 9.31 12.37 5.50
CA PRO A 25 9.80 11.58 4.37
C PRO A 25 11.32 11.58 4.22
N LYS A 26 11.94 12.76 4.31
CA LYS A 26 13.40 12.90 4.18
C LYS A 26 14.19 12.20 5.30
N ASP A 27 13.72 12.30 6.52
CA ASP A 27 14.40 11.71 7.68
C ASP A 27 14.31 10.18 7.61
N LEU A 28 13.13 9.65 7.25
CA LEU A 28 12.94 8.22 7.04
C LEU A 28 13.87 7.66 5.95
N ILE A 29 13.97 8.34 4.81
CA ILE A 29 14.85 7.92 3.70
C ILE A 29 16.34 7.98 4.11
N LYS A 30 16.75 9.06 4.80
CA LYS A 30 18.12 9.18 5.31
C LYS A 30 18.46 8.06 6.29
N THR A 31 17.58 7.79 7.25
CA THR A 31 17.78 6.70 8.23
C THR A 31 17.86 5.36 7.54
N ALA A 32 17.02 5.07 6.55
CA ALA A 32 17.11 3.83 5.79
C ALA A 32 18.49 3.67 5.11
N LYS A 33 19.01 4.75 4.53
CA LYS A 33 20.34 4.78 3.93
C LYS A 33 21.45 4.58 4.98
N GLU A 34 21.40 5.27 6.10
CA GLU A 34 22.36 5.18 7.22
C GLU A 34 22.40 3.77 7.79
N LEU A 35 21.26 3.08 7.84
CA LEU A 35 21.17 1.66 8.25
C LEU A 35 21.67 0.69 7.17
N GLY A 36 22.10 1.20 6.01
CA GLY A 36 22.69 0.40 4.94
C GLY A 36 21.68 -0.36 4.09
N LEU A 37 20.40 0.04 4.07
CA LEU A 37 19.43 -0.54 3.15
C LEU A 37 19.80 -0.18 1.69
N CYS A 38 19.43 -1.03 0.74
CA CYS A 38 19.60 -0.73 -0.68
C CYS A 38 18.46 0.15 -1.24
N GLY A 39 17.40 0.35 -0.48
CA GLY A 39 16.29 1.23 -0.86
C GLY A 39 15.09 1.14 0.07
N ILE A 40 14.11 1.97 -0.22
CA ILE A 40 12.87 2.09 0.56
C ILE A 40 11.69 2.48 -0.34
N ALA A 41 10.52 1.89 -0.07
CA ALA A 41 9.25 2.33 -0.64
C ALA A 41 8.49 3.20 0.36
N ILE A 42 7.96 4.32 -0.10
CA ILE A 42 7.03 5.16 0.67
C ILE A 42 5.62 4.81 0.23
N THR A 43 4.84 4.30 1.17
CA THR A 43 3.53 3.67 0.92
C THR A 43 2.49 4.16 1.94
N ASP A 44 2.29 5.48 1.99
CA ASP A 44 1.35 6.10 2.93
C ASP A 44 -0.08 5.58 2.76
N HIS A 45 -0.86 5.59 3.84
CA HIS A 45 -2.25 5.17 3.84
C HIS A 45 -3.11 6.04 2.92
N GLU A 46 -3.72 5.43 1.92
CA GLU A 46 -4.77 5.98 1.04
C GLU A 46 -4.42 7.34 0.39
N CYS A 47 -3.19 7.82 0.52
CA CYS A 47 -2.78 9.10 -0.05
C CYS A 47 -1.43 9.04 -0.76
N LEU A 48 -1.23 10.01 -1.66
CA LEU A 48 0.02 10.20 -2.41
C LEU A 48 0.67 11.55 -2.08
N SER A 49 0.29 12.15 -0.94
CA SER A 49 0.65 13.54 -0.61
C SER A 49 2.15 13.73 -0.38
N SER A 50 2.85 12.69 0.13
CA SER A 50 4.31 12.70 0.31
C SER A 50 5.10 12.65 -1.00
N HIS A 51 4.51 12.17 -2.10
CA HIS A 51 5.25 11.81 -3.31
C HIS A 51 6.00 12.98 -3.96
N MET A 52 5.46 14.19 -3.90
CA MET A 52 6.16 15.36 -4.44
C MET A 52 7.43 15.70 -3.66
N GLU A 53 7.37 15.66 -2.32
CA GLU A 53 8.53 15.88 -1.45
C GLU A 53 9.56 14.76 -1.64
N VAL A 54 9.10 13.52 -1.62
CA VAL A 54 9.94 12.32 -1.82
C VAL A 54 10.65 12.37 -3.17
N ASN A 55 9.93 12.68 -4.26
CA ASN A 55 10.51 12.74 -5.61
C ASN A 55 11.57 13.85 -5.74
N LYS A 56 11.34 15.01 -5.14
CA LYS A 56 12.35 16.08 -5.10
C LYS A 56 13.60 15.64 -4.35
N PHE A 57 13.43 15.00 -3.21
CA PHE A 57 14.55 14.50 -2.42
C PHE A 57 15.28 13.35 -3.12
N ALA A 58 14.54 12.42 -3.74
CA ALA A 58 15.11 11.31 -4.50
C ALA A 58 16.03 11.80 -5.63
N LYS A 59 15.62 12.82 -6.39
CA LYS A 59 16.46 13.41 -7.44
C LYS A 59 17.79 13.96 -6.90
N SER A 60 17.75 14.69 -5.78
CA SER A 60 18.97 15.21 -5.15
C SER A 60 19.86 14.11 -4.57
N LEU A 61 19.27 13.01 -4.10
CA LEU A 61 20.00 11.88 -3.56
C LEU A 61 20.67 11.04 -4.68
N GLN A 62 20.01 10.88 -5.81
CA GLN A 62 20.56 10.15 -6.97
C GLN A 62 21.85 10.76 -7.52
N GLU A 63 22.06 12.07 -7.36
CA GLU A 63 23.31 12.73 -7.75
C GLU A 63 24.50 12.27 -6.89
N THR A 64 24.27 11.90 -5.63
CA THR A 64 25.31 11.50 -4.67
C THR A 64 25.36 9.99 -4.44
N ASP A 65 24.25 9.29 -4.63
CA ASP A 65 24.14 7.85 -4.43
C ASP A 65 23.15 7.21 -5.43
N PRO A 66 23.59 6.93 -6.66
CA PRO A 66 22.74 6.37 -7.70
C PRO A 66 22.26 4.93 -7.41
N ASN A 67 22.87 4.24 -6.45
CA ASN A 67 22.53 2.85 -6.12
C ASN A 67 21.43 2.73 -5.06
N PHE A 68 21.07 3.82 -4.36
CA PHE A 68 19.97 3.81 -3.39
C PHE A 68 18.63 4.05 -4.09
N THR A 69 17.73 3.09 -4.02
CA THR A 69 16.44 3.15 -4.72
C THR A 69 15.34 3.66 -3.79
N ILE A 70 14.58 4.66 -4.28
CA ILE A 70 13.38 5.15 -3.61
C ILE A 70 12.18 4.84 -4.52
N ALA A 71 11.25 4.04 -4.01
CA ALA A 71 10.02 3.70 -4.71
C ALA A 71 8.83 4.46 -4.13
N LEU A 72 7.87 4.78 -4.98
CA LEU A 72 6.62 5.44 -4.62
C LEU A 72 5.47 4.45 -4.69
N GLY A 73 4.74 4.32 -3.61
CA GLY A 73 3.62 3.40 -3.50
C GLY A 73 2.46 3.99 -2.71
N ASN A 74 1.46 3.18 -2.47
CA ASN A 74 0.29 3.54 -1.68
C ASN A 74 -0.24 2.30 -0.97
N GLU A 75 -0.53 2.38 0.31
CA GLU A 75 -1.31 1.38 1.00
C GLU A 75 -2.78 1.73 0.87
N ILE A 76 -3.50 0.95 0.07
CA ILE A 76 -4.93 1.12 -0.18
C ILE A 76 -5.74 0.17 0.71
N TYR A 77 -7.00 0.50 0.91
CA TYR A 77 -7.97 -0.32 1.62
C TYR A 77 -8.94 -0.95 0.63
N LEU A 78 -8.70 -2.22 0.31
CA LEU A 78 -9.54 -2.98 -0.60
C LEU A 78 -10.84 -3.44 0.05
N THR A 79 -11.92 -3.36 -0.71
CA THR A 79 -13.22 -3.89 -0.34
C THR A 79 -13.95 -4.42 -1.57
N ASP A 80 -14.97 -5.25 -1.34
CA ASP A 80 -15.83 -5.75 -2.42
C ASP A 80 -16.87 -4.71 -2.85
N ASP A 81 -17.41 -3.95 -1.89
CA ASP A 81 -18.37 -2.86 -2.13
C ASP A 81 -18.14 -1.70 -1.15
N ARG A 82 -18.94 -0.61 -1.30
CA ARG A 82 -18.90 0.58 -0.43
C ARG A 82 -20.06 0.67 0.54
N GLU A 83 -20.70 -0.45 0.84
CA GLU A 83 -21.77 -0.49 1.82
C GLU A 83 -21.25 -0.35 3.26
N SER A 84 -22.13 -0.03 4.18
CA SER A 84 -21.80 0.05 5.60
C SER A 84 -21.43 -1.33 6.17
N ASN A 85 -20.45 -1.36 7.07
CA ASN A 85 -19.93 -2.56 7.74
C ASN A 85 -19.08 -3.51 6.87
N GLN A 86 -18.60 -3.06 5.73
CA GLN A 86 -17.69 -3.85 4.92
C GLN A 86 -16.32 -4.01 5.59
N LYS A 87 -15.66 -5.14 5.32
CA LYS A 87 -14.28 -5.37 5.70
C LYS A 87 -13.35 -4.69 4.72
N TYR A 88 -12.35 -4.00 5.26
CA TYR A 88 -11.29 -3.37 4.48
C TYR A 88 -10.02 -4.17 4.63
N TYR A 89 -9.41 -4.52 3.52
CA TYR A 89 -8.15 -5.25 3.48
C TYR A 89 -7.01 -4.33 3.08
N HIS A 90 -5.96 -4.33 3.87
CA HIS A 90 -4.75 -3.59 3.53
C HIS A 90 -4.05 -4.22 2.33
N PHE A 91 -3.68 -3.38 1.36
CA PHE A 91 -3.04 -3.83 0.14
C PHE A 91 -2.08 -2.75 -0.37
N ILE A 92 -0.85 -3.14 -0.72
CA ILE A 92 0.18 -2.19 -1.16
C ILE A 92 0.35 -2.28 -2.66
N LEU A 93 0.37 -1.10 -3.29
CA LEU A 93 0.78 -0.92 -4.67
C LEU A 93 2.02 -0.04 -4.74
N ILE A 94 3.02 -0.46 -5.52
CA ILE A 94 4.26 0.27 -5.76
C ILE A 94 4.39 0.52 -7.25
N ALA A 95 4.68 1.76 -7.62
CA ALA A 95 4.95 2.14 -9.01
C ALA A 95 6.36 1.68 -9.42
N LYS A 96 6.48 0.99 -10.55
CA LYS A 96 7.77 0.63 -11.15
C LYS A 96 8.40 1.79 -11.91
N ASP A 97 7.57 2.70 -12.42
CA ASP A 97 7.96 3.83 -13.26
C ASP A 97 6.90 4.94 -13.25
N GLY A 98 7.08 5.95 -14.10
CA GLY A 98 6.15 7.08 -14.24
C GLY A 98 4.74 6.67 -14.71
N ILE A 99 4.62 5.57 -15.48
CA ILE A 99 3.33 5.04 -15.92
C ILE A 99 2.63 4.37 -14.74
N GLY A 100 3.34 3.59 -13.93
CA GLY A 100 2.82 3.03 -12.68
C GLY A 100 2.42 4.12 -11.68
N HIS A 101 3.19 5.22 -11.57
CA HIS A 101 2.80 6.35 -10.74
C HIS A 101 1.52 7.05 -11.24
N LYS A 102 1.30 7.10 -12.57
CA LYS A 102 0.02 7.58 -13.14
C LYS A 102 -1.12 6.66 -12.74
N ALA A 103 -0.92 5.34 -12.76
CA ALA A 103 -1.91 4.37 -12.30
C ALA A 103 -2.28 4.57 -10.83
N LEU A 104 -1.31 4.77 -9.94
CA LEU A 104 -1.56 5.08 -8.53
C LEU A 104 -2.40 6.35 -8.36
N ARG A 105 -2.09 7.42 -9.10
CA ARG A 105 -2.85 8.67 -9.03
C ARG A 105 -4.29 8.51 -9.51
N GLU A 106 -4.50 7.76 -10.58
CA GLU A 106 -5.84 7.51 -11.12
C GLU A 106 -6.68 6.70 -10.11
N LEU A 107 -6.12 5.61 -9.57
CA LEU A 107 -6.79 4.78 -8.57
C LEU A 107 -7.10 5.57 -7.28
N SER A 108 -6.13 6.33 -6.78
CA SER A 108 -6.32 7.19 -5.61
C SER A 108 -7.41 8.24 -5.85
N SER A 109 -7.46 8.85 -7.05
CA SER A 109 -8.52 9.82 -7.39
C SER A 109 -9.90 9.17 -7.41
N ILE A 110 -10.03 7.94 -7.92
CA ILE A 110 -11.29 7.20 -7.91
C ILE A 110 -11.72 6.95 -6.46
N ALA A 111 -10.82 6.47 -5.61
CA ALA A 111 -11.12 6.18 -4.21
C ALA A 111 -11.53 7.44 -3.43
N TRP A 112 -10.80 8.55 -3.58
CA TRP A 112 -11.12 9.83 -2.92
C TRP A 112 -12.42 10.45 -3.40
N ASN A 113 -12.76 10.36 -4.69
CA ASN A 113 -14.05 10.82 -5.21
C ASN A 113 -15.25 10.04 -4.65
N ASN A 114 -15.00 8.86 -4.11
CA ASN A 114 -15.99 7.99 -3.47
C ASN A 114 -15.77 7.86 -1.96
N SER A 115 -15.01 8.77 -1.35
CA SER A 115 -14.82 8.80 0.11
C SER A 115 -16.13 9.15 0.82
N TYR A 116 -16.23 8.66 2.06
CA TYR A 116 -17.36 8.97 2.94
C TYR A 116 -16.92 9.00 4.41
N VAL A 117 -17.70 9.66 5.25
CA VAL A 117 -17.43 9.74 6.69
C VAL A 117 -18.25 8.68 7.42
N ASP A 118 -17.56 7.81 8.15
CA ASP A 118 -18.13 6.84 9.08
C ASP A 118 -17.55 7.06 10.48
N ARG A 119 -18.40 7.23 11.47
CA ARG A 119 -18.01 7.41 12.88
C ARG A 119 -16.90 8.42 13.11
N ARG A 120 -16.98 9.59 12.45
CA ARG A 120 -15.99 10.69 12.46
C ARG A 120 -14.65 10.35 11.78
N MET A 121 -14.57 9.26 11.03
CA MET A 121 -13.39 8.88 10.26
C MET A 121 -13.73 8.92 8.78
N GLU A 122 -12.92 9.58 7.98
CA GLU A 122 -13.05 9.51 6.53
C GLU A 122 -12.59 8.14 6.03
N ARG A 123 -13.43 7.49 5.24
CA ARG A 123 -13.16 6.22 4.60
C ARG A 123 -12.89 6.47 3.11
N VAL A 124 -11.82 5.90 2.61
CA VAL A 124 -11.39 6.05 1.21
C VAL A 124 -11.21 4.66 0.58
N PRO A 125 -12.30 3.88 0.45
CA PRO A 125 -12.21 2.50 -0.01
C PRO A 125 -11.94 2.43 -1.50
N THR A 126 -11.07 1.49 -1.87
CA THR A 126 -10.82 1.08 -3.25
C THR A 126 -11.57 -0.22 -3.52
N LEU A 127 -12.44 -0.26 -4.52
CA LEU A 127 -13.09 -1.51 -4.91
C LEU A 127 -12.09 -2.45 -5.62
N LYS A 128 -12.22 -3.76 -5.39
CA LYS A 128 -11.45 -4.78 -6.12
C LYS A 128 -11.66 -4.69 -7.62
N SER A 129 -12.86 -4.33 -8.08
CA SER A 129 -13.17 -4.10 -9.50
C SER A 129 -12.38 -2.93 -10.08
N GLU A 130 -12.28 -1.80 -9.35
CA GLU A 130 -11.49 -0.63 -9.77
C GLU A 130 -10.00 -0.96 -9.84
N LEU A 131 -9.48 -1.66 -8.83
CA LEU A 131 -8.10 -2.14 -8.85
C LEU A 131 -7.85 -3.02 -10.07
N LYS A 132 -8.76 -3.97 -10.38
CA LYS A 132 -8.65 -4.84 -11.55
C LYS A 132 -8.60 -4.06 -12.86
N GLU A 133 -9.44 -3.04 -13.02
CA GLU A 133 -9.45 -2.17 -14.20
C GLU A 133 -8.12 -1.42 -14.34
N ILE A 134 -7.62 -0.83 -13.26
CA ILE A 134 -6.35 -0.09 -13.26
C ILE A 134 -5.17 -1.01 -13.56
N VAL A 135 -5.10 -2.19 -12.95
CA VAL A 135 -4.02 -3.15 -13.19
C VAL A 135 -4.04 -3.65 -14.64
N ASN A 136 -5.21 -3.86 -15.23
CA ASN A 136 -5.32 -4.25 -16.64
C ASN A 136 -4.90 -3.12 -17.58
N LYS A 137 -5.33 -1.89 -17.29
CA LYS A 137 -4.98 -0.68 -18.09
C LYS A 137 -3.48 -0.38 -18.05
N TYR A 138 -2.83 -0.59 -16.91
CA TYR A 138 -1.42 -0.28 -16.67
C TYR A 138 -0.58 -1.54 -16.42
N LYS A 139 -0.86 -2.60 -17.18
CA LYS A 139 -0.24 -3.91 -17.02
C LYS A 139 1.30 -3.83 -17.09
N GLY A 140 1.95 -4.42 -16.07
CA GLY A 140 3.40 -4.50 -15.98
C GLY A 140 4.10 -3.31 -15.31
N HIS A 141 3.37 -2.22 -14.96
CA HIS A 141 3.92 -1.00 -14.37
C HIS A 141 3.72 -0.89 -12.84
N LEU A 142 3.02 -1.85 -12.23
CA LEU A 142 2.79 -1.92 -10.79
C LEU A 142 3.37 -3.19 -10.19
N ILE A 143 3.79 -3.09 -8.93
CA ILE A 143 4.09 -4.21 -8.04
C ILE A 143 3.05 -4.18 -6.94
N ALA A 144 2.56 -5.35 -6.53
CA ALA A 144 1.59 -5.51 -5.45
C ALA A 144 2.16 -6.38 -4.33
N THR A 145 1.81 -6.04 -3.09
CA THR A 145 2.10 -6.86 -1.91
C THR A 145 0.91 -6.91 -0.97
N THR A 146 0.89 -7.87 -0.07
CA THR A 146 -0.22 -8.13 0.85
C THR A 146 -0.23 -7.25 2.09
N ALA A 147 0.58 -6.20 2.15
CA ALA A 147 0.71 -5.29 3.28
C ALA A 147 1.05 -5.99 4.61
N CYS A 148 0.04 -6.22 5.44
CA CYS A 148 0.17 -6.77 6.79
C CYS A 148 -0.82 -7.93 7.01
N ILE A 149 -0.91 -8.42 8.26
CA ILE A 149 -1.88 -9.46 8.66
C ILE A 149 -3.34 -9.01 8.45
N GLY A 150 -3.60 -7.70 8.39
CA GLY A 150 -4.91 -7.13 8.03
C GLY A 150 -5.24 -7.21 6.53
N GLY A 151 -4.35 -7.76 5.70
CA GLY A 151 -4.61 -8.04 4.29
C GLY A 151 -5.53 -9.25 4.11
N GLU A 152 -6.14 -9.37 2.93
CA GLU A 152 -7.08 -10.45 2.64
C GLU A 152 -6.43 -11.84 2.71
N LEU A 153 -5.24 -11.99 2.12
CA LEU A 153 -4.51 -13.27 2.13
C LEU A 153 -4.18 -13.72 3.57
N GLY A 154 -3.68 -12.81 4.41
CA GLY A 154 -3.40 -13.12 5.82
C GLY A 154 -4.65 -13.55 6.57
N THR A 155 -5.78 -12.87 6.33
CA THR A 155 -7.08 -13.23 6.91
C THR A 155 -7.54 -14.62 6.46
N LEU A 156 -7.43 -14.95 5.18
CA LEU A 156 -7.82 -16.26 4.64
C LEU A 156 -6.95 -17.40 5.20
N ILE A 157 -5.64 -17.17 5.33
CA ILE A 157 -4.73 -18.16 5.94
C ILE A 157 -5.11 -18.44 7.40
N LEU A 158 -5.43 -17.39 8.18
CA LEU A 158 -5.85 -17.56 9.56
C LEU A 158 -7.19 -18.33 9.66
N GLN A 159 -8.15 -18.00 8.80
CA GLN A 159 -9.43 -18.70 8.74
C GLN A 159 -9.26 -20.18 8.37
N LEU A 160 -8.39 -20.47 7.40
CA LEU A 160 -8.07 -21.83 7.00
C LEU A 160 -7.48 -22.63 8.18
N HIS A 161 -6.53 -22.03 8.90
CA HIS A 161 -5.91 -22.65 10.07
C HIS A 161 -6.93 -22.91 11.20
N GLU A 162 -7.86 -21.99 11.44
CA GLU A 162 -8.97 -22.20 12.38
C GLU A 162 -9.87 -23.36 11.94
N CYS A 163 -10.20 -23.47 10.63
CA CYS A 163 -10.98 -24.59 10.09
C CYS A 163 -10.26 -25.94 10.26
N GLU A 164 -8.94 -25.98 10.04
CA GLU A 164 -8.12 -27.18 10.25
C GLU A 164 -8.10 -27.60 11.73
N LEU A 165 -7.98 -26.65 12.65
CA LEU A 165 -8.01 -26.92 14.10
C LEU A 165 -9.35 -27.47 14.58
N VAL A 166 -10.45 -27.08 13.93
CA VAL A 166 -11.81 -27.54 14.27
C VAL A 166 -12.17 -28.86 13.54
N ASN A 167 -11.28 -29.43 12.72
CA ASN A 167 -11.52 -30.59 11.85
C ASN A 167 -12.67 -30.36 10.84
N ASP A 168 -12.95 -29.13 10.47
CA ASP A 168 -13.97 -28.77 9.50
C ASP A 168 -13.38 -28.57 8.09
N MET A 169 -12.91 -29.65 7.50
CA MET A 169 -12.37 -29.67 6.12
C MET A 169 -13.42 -29.25 5.07
N THR A 170 -14.69 -29.30 5.36
CA THR A 170 -15.78 -28.93 4.46
C THR A 170 -15.85 -27.42 4.25
N ASN A 171 -15.57 -26.62 5.25
CA ASN A 171 -15.55 -25.16 5.11
C ASN A 171 -14.28 -24.64 4.39
N ALA A 172 -13.15 -25.32 4.54
CA ALA A 172 -11.92 -24.93 3.87
C ALA A 172 -12.04 -24.97 2.34
N SER A 173 -12.78 -25.93 1.78
CA SER A 173 -12.96 -26.09 0.34
C SER A 173 -13.77 -24.95 -0.32
N VAL A 174 -14.56 -24.21 0.45
CA VAL A 174 -15.40 -23.10 -0.04
C VAL A 174 -14.55 -21.84 -0.30
N TYR A 175 -13.39 -21.71 0.34
CA TYR A 175 -12.53 -20.53 0.20
C TYR A 175 -11.56 -20.61 -1.00
N TYR A 176 -11.48 -21.74 -1.70
CA TYR A 176 -10.59 -21.98 -2.85
C TYR A 176 -11.32 -22.07 -4.20
N GLN A 177 -12.61 -21.82 -4.24
CA GLN A 177 -13.39 -21.70 -5.48
C GLN A 177 -13.63 -20.22 -5.86
#